data_b70be76c8e17ea6fc90063b05728aeb5
#
_entry.id   b70be76c8e17ea6fc90063b05728aeb5
#
_cell.length_a   1.000
_cell.length_b   1.000
_cell.length_c   1.000
_cell.angle_alpha   90.00
_cell.angle_beta   90.00
_cell.angle_gamma   90.00
#
_symmetry.space_group_name_H-M   'P 1'
#
loop_
_entity.id
_entity.type
_entity.pdbx_description
1 polymer ?
#
loop_
_entity_poly.entity_id
_entity_poly.type
_entity_poly.pdbx_seq_one_letter_code
_entity_poly.pdbx_strand_id
1 'polypeptide(L)'
;PDASSLPSGGTRSTFEARGYTAWDPTSPAFIIPTENGGTLCIPSVFLSWDGTPLDMKTPLLKAITAIEERAMRMLRLFGNRGIRWVKVTVGAEQEFFLIDEGLGRKRPDLVLCGRTVIGCLPPKGQQLEDHYFGAIHPRVLAYMEETEQELHKLGIAIKTRHDEVAPCQFEFAPQFTEANLATDQNQITMSAMKRIARRHGLRLLLHEKPFAVINGSGKHTNFSLMDSDGHNLLEPSTSQRRNVQFLAFLGALLLGVSKYSSLLRASVASPGNMHRLGGNEAPPAIMSVYLGSALTDVLNRLEEGFPDEIPTKGLMDLGLNKLPSIKKENSDRNRTAPLAFTGNKFEFRATGAPQSIAGPLTMLLTIWAWGIEEVTNRIESRLGNTDIADATLDVLRDVAKESMAIRFEGNCYDPEWHEEARRRGLPIANTTPEALSYYLIPENRDLLSGLNVMTDREITAYYETRLEQYVKTVDVEMAVMDDMIRHGILPSISRQVIQEGSALEKAASLLDDGLETWKGHMKTLCGIKEALLQKLEELESFRKKVKMEELEESASFITGDGLKLMNEIRSLSDAAESWIADDLQPFPPYRDLLVIH
;
A
#
# COMPACT_ATOMS: atom_id res chain seq x y z
N PRO A 1 -24.87 3.32 -11.35
CA PRO A 1 -24.23 2.51 -12.38
C PRO A 1 -25.14 1.37 -12.81
N ASP A 2 -25.03 0.99 -14.05
CA ASP A 2 -25.74 -0.15 -14.59
C ASP A 2 -25.11 -1.44 -14.01
N ALA A 3 -25.87 -2.22 -13.27
CA ALA A 3 -25.40 -3.48 -12.69
C ALA A 3 -25.12 -4.58 -13.75
N SER A 4 -25.41 -4.30 -15.03
CA SER A 4 -25.09 -5.19 -16.15
C SER A 4 -23.60 -5.21 -16.48
N SER A 5 -22.82 -4.22 -16.01
CA SER A 5 -21.37 -4.16 -16.19
C SER A 5 -20.66 -4.04 -14.84
N LEU A 6 -19.68 -4.89 -14.62
CA LEU A 6 -18.85 -4.78 -13.42
C LEU A 6 -17.98 -3.54 -13.51
N PRO A 7 -17.92 -2.74 -12.42
CA PRO A 7 -16.99 -1.62 -12.36
C PRO A 7 -15.55 -2.12 -12.44
N SER A 8 -14.66 -1.27 -12.94
CA SER A 8 -13.22 -1.51 -12.87
C SER A 8 -12.80 -1.74 -11.42
N GLY A 9 -12.19 -2.87 -11.13
CA GLY A 9 -11.88 -3.29 -9.77
C GLY A 9 -12.93 -4.18 -9.09
N GLY A 10 -13.91 -4.68 -9.83
CA GLY A 10 -14.80 -5.72 -9.35
C GLY A 10 -14.03 -6.97 -8.92
N THR A 11 -14.63 -7.79 -8.05
CA THR A 11 -13.96 -8.93 -7.43
C THR A 11 -14.02 -10.21 -8.26
N ARG A 12 -14.78 -10.23 -9.35
CA ARG A 12 -14.82 -11.36 -10.29
C ARG A 12 -15.40 -10.95 -11.65
N SER A 13 -15.07 -11.74 -12.67
CA SER A 13 -15.76 -11.70 -13.97
C SER A 13 -17.12 -12.41 -13.88
N THR A 14 -18.11 -11.94 -14.64
CA THR A 14 -19.38 -12.62 -14.80
C THR A 14 -19.83 -12.53 -16.26
N PHE A 15 -20.37 -13.64 -16.77
CA PHE A 15 -21.03 -13.67 -18.08
C PHE A 15 -22.51 -13.31 -17.99
N GLU A 16 -23.09 -13.31 -16.79
CA GLU A 16 -24.46 -12.94 -16.55
C GLU A 16 -24.59 -11.47 -16.22
N ALA A 17 -25.30 -10.74 -17.04
CA ALA A 17 -25.57 -9.31 -16.88
C ALA A 17 -26.58 -9.00 -15.74
N ARG A 18 -27.08 -10.02 -15.02
CA ARG A 18 -28.03 -9.84 -13.91
C ARG A 18 -27.31 -9.59 -12.59
N GLY A 19 -27.40 -8.40 -12.09
CA GLY A 19 -26.88 -7.99 -10.79
C GLY A 19 -27.76 -6.94 -10.15
N TYR A 20 -27.50 -6.64 -8.88
CA TYR A 20 -28.20 -5.65 -8.10
C TYR A 20 -27.22 -4.66 -7.52
N THR A 21 -27.66 -3.41 -7.36
CA THR A 21 -27.07 -2.48 -6.41
C THR A 21 -28.00 -2.40 -5.19
N ALA A 22 -27.44 -2.58 -4.00
CA ALA A 22 -28.16 -2.34 -2.76
C ALA A 22 -27.57 -1.11 -2.08
N TRP A 23 -28.44 -0.16 -1.72
CA TRP A 23 -28.01 1.04 -1.01
C TRP A 23 -27.45 0.69 0.38
N ASP A 24 -26.32 1.35 0.73
CA ASP A 24 -25.74 1.28 2.06
C ASP A 24 -26.26 2.45 2.93
N PRO A 25 -27.16 2.19 3.90
CA PRO A 25 -27.72 3.23 4.74
C PRO A 25 -26.74 3.74 5.81
N THR A 26 -25.58 3.11 5.96
CA THR A 26 -24.55 3.50 6.95
C THR A 26 -23.57 4.54 6.40
N SER A 27 -23.64 4.82 5.09
CA SER A 27 -22.84 5.84 4.42
C SER A 27 -23.76 6.91 3.80
N PRO A 28 -23.49 8.22 4.01
CA PRO A 28 -24.39 9.28 3.54
C PRO A 28 -24.36 9.40 2.02
N ALA A 29 -25.51 9.64 1.40
CA ALA A 29 -25.59 10.10 0.02
C ALA A 29 -25.08 11.55 -0.09
N PHE A 30 -24.46 11.90 -1.21
CA PHE A 30 -23.86 13.21 -1.42
C PHE A 30 -24.01 13.67 -2.87
N ILE A 31 -23.78 14.96 -3.12
CA ILE A 31 -23.85 15.53 -4.46
C ILE A 31 -22.47 16.05 -4.86
N ILE A 32 -21.96 15.56 -5.99
CA ILE A 32 -20.77 16.14 -6.63
C ILE A 32 -21.24 17.24 -7.60
N PRO A 33 -20.87 18.50 -7.37
CA PRO A 33 -21.18 19.59 -8.30
C PRO A 33 -20.48 19.37 -9.65
N THR A 34 -21.18 19.65 -10.74
CA THR A 34 -20.68 19.66 -12.11
C THR A 34 -20.94 21.03 -12.75
N GLU A 35 -20.34 21.31 -13.91
CA GLU A 35 -20.51 22.61 -14.59
C GLU A 35 -22.00 22.94 -14.91
N ASN A 36 -22.80 21.91 -15.19
CA ASN A 36 -24.20 22.04 -15.59
C ASN A 36 -25.22 21.51 -14.56
N GLY A 37 -24.82 21.37 -13.30
CA GLY A 37 -25.69 20.85 -12.25
C GLY A 37 -24.94 20.06 -11.19
N GLY A 38 -25.40 18.83 -10.91
CA GLY A 38 -24.75 17.95 -9.93
C GLY A 38 -25.09 16.48 -10.15
N THR A 39 -24.22 15.60 -9.70
CA THR A 39 -24.42 14.15 -9.69
C THR A 39 -24.75 13.70 -8.29
N LEU A 40 -25.94 13.14 -8.06
CA LEU A 40 -26.28 12.48 -6.80
C LEU A 40 -25.55 11.12 -6.73
N CYS A 41 -24.72 10.96 -5.72
CA CYS A 41 -23.99 9.74 -5.43
C CYS A 41 -24.61 9.05 -4.21
N ILE A 42 -25.00 7.78 -4.39
CA ILE A 42 -25.58 6.95 -3.35
C ILE A 42 -24.63 5.78 -3.10
N PRO A 43 -23.96 5.71 -1.92
CA PRO A 43 -23.11 4.58 -1.57
C PRO A 43 -23.89 3.27 -1.65
N SER A 44 -23.36 2.30 -2.37
CA SER A 44 -24.05 1.04 -2.66
C SER A 44 -23.06 -0.11 -2.72
N VAL A 45 -23.57 -1.32 -2.49
CA VAL A 45 -22.88 -2.58 -2.73
C VAL A 45 -23.38 -3.21 -4.03
N PHE A 46 -22.53 -4.02 -4.67
CA PHE A 46 -22.84 -4.74 -5.90
C PHE A 46 -22.99 -6.23 -5.59
N LEU A 47 -24.13 -6.79 -5.96
CA LEU A 47 -24.45 -8.19 -5.75
C LEU A 47 -24.79 -8.83 -7.10
N SER A 48 -24.36 -10.07 -7.32
CA SER A 48 -24.82 -10.86 -8.45
C SER A 48 -26.28 -11.29 -8.25
N TRP A 49 -26.89 -11.86 -9.28
CA TRP A 49 -28.27 -12.33 -9.26
C TRP A 49 -28.57 -13.35 -8.14
N ASP A 50 -27.57 -14.10 -7.69
CA ASP A 50 -27.65 -15.06 -6.60
C ASP A 50 -27.29 -14.46 -5.21
N GLY A 51 -27.09 -13.14 -5.14
CA GLY A 51 -26.74 -12.43 -3.91
C GLY A 51 -25.25 -12.46 -3.55
N THR A 52 -24.40 -13.07 -4.40
CA THR A 52 -22.95 -13.09 -4.14
C THR A 52 -22.36 -11.69 -4.33
N PRO A 53 -21.58 -11.17 -3.39
CA PRO A 53 -20.88 -9.89 -3.51
C PRO A 53 -19.94 -9.83 -4.71
N LEU A 54 -19.97 -8.69 -5.42
CA LEU A 54 -19.12 -8.39 -6.56
C LEU A 54 -18.13 -7.24 -6.27
N ASP A 55 -18.08 -6.78 -5.02
CA ASP A 55 -17.22 -5.70 -4.55
C ASP A 55 -16.50 -6.07 -3.25
N MET A 56 -15.59 -5.21 -2.78
CA MET A 56 -14.93 -5.36 -1.49
C MET A 56 -15.62 -4.62 -0.34
N LYS A 57 -16.63 -3.80 -0.62
CA LYS A 57 -17.40 -3.11 0.42
C LYS A 57 -18.23 -4.10 1.25
N THR A 58 -18.86 -5.07 0.62
CA THR A 58 -19.63 -6.11 1.31
C THR A 58 -18.77 -6.96 2.26
N PRO A 59 -17.61 -7.51 1.85
CA PRO A 59 -16.70 -8.16 2.78
C PRO A 59 -16.22 -7.24 3.91
N LEU A 60 -15.97 -5.96 3.63
CA LEU A 60 -15.59 -4.98 4.66
C LEU A 60 -16.70 -4.81 5.72
N LEU A 61 -17.95 -4.62 5.30
CA LEU A 61 -19.09 -4.49 6.22
C LEU A 61 -19.27 -5.73 7.10
N LYS A 62 -19.08 -6.93 6.51
CA LYS A 62 -19.09 -8.19 7.27
C LYS A 62 -17.94 -8.27 8.28
N ALA A 63 -16.73 -7.86 7.91
CA ALA A 63 -15.56 -7.83 8.81
C ALA A 63 -15.75 -6.81 9.96
N ILE A 64 -16.34 -5.64 9.68
CA ILE A 64 -16.71 -4.64 10.70
C ILE A 64 -17.71 -5.24 11.69
N THR A 65 -18.74 -5.92 11.21
CA THR A 65 -19.72 -6.61 12.08
C THR A 65 -19.03 -7.68 12.94
N ALA A 66 -18.17 -8.50 12.30
CA ALA A 66 -17.47 -9.58 13.01
C ALA A 66 -16.58 -9.07 14.16
N ILE A 67 -15.85 -7.96 13.93
CA ILE A 67 -14.99 -7.39 14.99
C ILE A 67 -15.82 -6.67 16.06
N GLU A 68 -16.89 -5.97 15.71
CA GLU A 68 -17.79 -5.31 16.66
C GLU A 68 -18.40 -6.32 17.66
N GLU A 69 -18.97 -7.42 17.16
CA GLU A 69 -19.57 -8.45 17.99
C GLU A 69 -18.57 -9.03 19.01
N ARG A 70 -17.36 -9.31 18.56
CA ARG A 70 -16.30 -9.89 19.39
C ARG A 70 -15.72 -8.90 20.38
N ALA A 71 -15.51 -7.67 19.97
CA ALA A 71 -15.08 -6.59 20.86
C ALA A 71 -16.13 -6.32 21.94
N MET A 72 -17.41 -6.33 21.60
CA MET A 72 -18.50 -6.20 22.57
C MET A 72 -18.53 -7.36 23.56
N ARG A 73 -18.25 -8.60 23.14
CA ARG A 73 -18.14 -9.75 24.04
C ARG A 73 -16.98 -9.57 25.03
N MET A 74 -15.80 -9.20 24.54
CA MET A 74 -14.64 -8.92 25.39
C MET A 74 -14.91 -7.79 26.38
N LEU A 75 -15.52 -6.69 25.95
CA LEU A 75 -15.89 -5.58 26.84
C LEU A 75 -16.86 -6.01 27.95
N ARG A 76 -17.84 -6.87 27.64
CA ARG A 76 -18.76 -7.43 28.65
C ARG A 76 -18.05 -8.30 29.66
N LEU A 77 -17.05 -9.07 29.23
CA LEU A 77 -16.20 -9.89 30.11
C LEU A 77 -15.46 -8.99 31.12
N PHE A 78 -14.94 -7.84 30.67
CA PHE A 78 -14.38 -6.81 31.54
C PHE A 78 -15.44 -6.00 32.33
N GLY A 79 -16.75 -6.38 32.23
CA GLY A 79 -17.87 -5.77 32.97
C GLY A 79 -18.35 -4.44 32.44
N ASN A 80 -17.97 -4.05 31.21
CA ASN A 80 -18.49 -2.86 30.55
C ASN A 80 -19.87 -3.13 29.92
N ARG A 81 -20.90 -3.31 30.77
CA ARG A 81 -22.24 -3.69 30.31
C ARG A 81 -23.05 -2.55 29.70
N GLY A 82 -22.63 -1.31 29.90
CA GLY A 82 -23.31 -0.11 29.39
C GLY A 82 -22.94 0.24 27.95
N ILE A 83 -21.87 -0.33 27.42
CA ILE A 83 -21.40 -0.09 26.03
C ILE A 83 -22.43 -0.65 25.06
N ARG A 84 -22.84 0.17 24.08
CA ARG A 84 -23.90 -0.15 23.11
C ARG A 84 -23.35 -0.64 21.77
N TRP A 85 -22.15 -0.18 21.36
CA TRP A 85 -21.47 -0.53 20.12
C TRP A 85 -19.96 -0.29 20.24
N VAL A 86 -19.20 -0.93 19.37
CA VAL A 86 -17.80 -0.63 19.12
C VAL A 86 -17.63 -0.32 17.65
N LYS A 87 -16.96 0.78 17.31
CA LYS A 87 -16.66 1.17 15.93
C LYS A 87 -15.19 1.06 15.66
N VAL A 88 -14.86 0.60 14.47
CA VAL A 88 -13.51 0.71 13.92
C VAL A 88 -13.31 2.14 13.42
N THR A 89 -12.28 2.82 13.89
CA THR A 89 -11.90 4.16 13.43
C THR A 89 -10.70 4.07 12.50
N VAL A 90 -10.75 4.80 11.38
CA VAL A 90 -9.74 4.74 10.32
C VAL A 90 -9.42 6.14 9.80
N GLY A 91 -8.12 6.42 9.61
CA GLY A 91 -7.61 7.57 8.87
C GLY A 91 -6.58 7.09 7.84
N ALA A 92 -6.88 7.24 6.56
CA ALA A 92 -6.01 6.80 5.48
C ALA A 92 -5.22 8.00 4.91
N GLU A 93 -3.94 8.09 5.24
CA GLU A 93 -3.01 9.07 4.67
C GLU A 93 -2.78 8.72 3.19
N GLN A 94 -3.03 9.67 2.29
CA GLN A 94 -2.91 9.46 0.86
C GLN A 94 -1.67 10.14 0.33
N GLU A 95 -0.64 9.35 0.00
CA GLU A 95 0.51 9.81 -0.75
C GLU A 95 0.22 9.82 -2.26
N PHE A 96 0.86 10.74 -2.99
CA PHE A 96 0.69 10.91 -4.43
C PHE A 96 1.82 11.74 -5.05
N PHE A 97 1.98 11.63 -6.37
CA PHE A 97 2.84 12.53 -7.14
C PHE A 97 2.03 13.51 -7.96
N LEU A 98 2.58 14.72 -8.14
CA LEU A 98 2.10 15.71 -9.09
C LEU A 98 3.21 16.06 -10.07
N ILE A 99 2.86 16.10 -11.35
CA ILE A 99 3.75 16.55 -12.42
C ILE A 99 3.02 17.55 -13.31
N ASP A 100 3.76 18.27 -14.15
CA ASP A 100 3.13 19.11 -15.16
C ASP A 100 2.31 18.29 -16.16
N GLU A 101 1.06 18.68 -16.40
CA GLU A 101 0.14 17.94 -17.30
C GLU A 101 0.65 17.96 -18.74
N GLY A 102 1.26 19.07 -19.19
CA GLY A 102 1.80 19.19 -20.54
C GLY A 102 2.98 18.23 -20.79
N LEU A 103 3.83 18.01 -19.78
CA LEU A 103 4.92 17.03 -19.84
C LEU A 103 4.37 15.60 -19.72
N GLY A 104 3.46 15.35 -18.78
CA GLY A 104 2.89 14.04 -18.57
C GLY A 104 2.13 13.49 -19.79
N ARG A 105 1.47 14.34 -20.57
CA ARG A 105 0.78 13.95 -21.82
C ARG A 105 1.72 13.45 -22.90
N LYS A 106 2.97 13.89 -22.90
CA LYS A 106 3.98 13.48 -23.88
C LYS A 106 4.61 12.11 -23.59
N ARG A 107 4.21 11.47 -22.48
CA ARG A 107 4.72 10.17 -22.06
C ARG A 107 3.61 9.11 -22.10
N PRO A 108 3.63 8.22 -23.12
CA PRO A 108 2.64 7.14 -23.25
C PRO A 108 2.55 6.26 -22.00
N ASP A 109 3.67 5.95 -21.35
CA ASP A 109 3.72 5.14 -20.13
C ASP A 109 3.00 5.79 -18.94
N LEU A 110 3.17 7.10 -18.72
CA LEU A 110 2.42 7.82 -17.69
C LEU A 110 0.93 7.94 -18.01
N VAL A 111 0.56 7.99 -19.30
CA VAL A 111 -0.83 8.06 -19.73
C VAL A 111 -1.55 6.73 -19.58
N LEU A 112 -0.91 5.63 -19.99
CA LEU A 112 -1.52 4.30 -20.10
C LEU A 112 -1.29 3.42 -18.87
N CYS A 113 -0.11 3.51 -18.25
CA CYS A 113 0.27 2.68 -17.11
C CYS A 113 0.26 3.44 -15.77
N GLY A 114 0.28 4.79 -15.79
CA GLY A 114 0.42 5.61 -14.59
C GLY A 114 1.83 5.61 -13.98
N ARG A 115 2.79 4.91 -14.61
CA ARG A 115 4.19 4.82 -14.22
C ARG A 115 5.10 4.90 -15.44
N THR A 116 6.35 5.27 -15.22
CA THR A 116 7.39 5.24 -16.25
C THR A 116 7.94 3.82 -16.42
N VAL A 117 7.94 3.30 -17.65
CA VAL A 117 8.55 2.00 -17.98
C VAL A 117 10.00 2.15 -18.45
N ILE A 118 10.40 3.35 -18.89
CA ILE A 118 11.77 3.76 -19.24
C ILE A 118 12.06 5.14 -18.65
N GLY A 119 13.32 5.51 -18.48
CA GLY A 119 13.75 6.85 -18.09
C GLY A 119 15.01 6.85 -17.24
N CYS A 120 16.00 7.62 -17.71
CA CYS A 120 17.27 7.83 -17.04
C CYS A 120 17.10 8.69 -15.78
N LEU A 121 17.89 8.40 -14.73
CA LEU A 121 17.87 9.17 -13.49
C LEU A 121 18.40 10.59 -13.71
N PRO A 122 17.77 11.61 -13.09
CA PRO A 122 18.29 12.96 -13.11
C PRO A 122 19.56 13.06 -12.25
N PRO A 123 20.42 14.07 -12.50
CA PRO A 123 21.61 14.31 -11.67
C PRO A 123 21.29 14.54 -10.19
N LYS A 124 20.14 15.12 -9.90
CA LYS A 124 19.61 15.31 -8.56
C LYS A 124 18.25 14.61 -8.44
N GLY A 125 18.11 13.73 -7.45
CA GLY A 125 16.85 13.11 -7.02
C GLY A 125 16.49 13.56 -5.60
N GLN A 126 16.40 12.63 -4.66
CA GLN A 126 16.00 12.87 -3.27
C GLN A 126 17.17 12.85 -2.26
N GLN A 127 18.42 12.90 -2.71
CA GLN A 127 19.62 12.66 -1.87
C GLN A 127 19.78 13.63 -0.69
N LEU A 128 19.27 14.85 -0.81
CA LEU A 128 19.38 15.87 0.23
C LEU A 128 18.14 15.98 1.11
N GLU A 129 17.07 15.23 0.80
CA GLU A 129 15.76 15.29 1.47
C GLU A 129 15.17 16.72 1.58
N ASP A 130 15.64 17.62 0.72
CA ASP A 130 15.31 19.04 0.73
C ASP A 130 13.85 19.32 0.29
N HIS A 131 13.20 18.37 -0.38
CA HIS A 131 11.76 18.45 -0.65
C HIS A 131 10.96 18.22 0.64
N TYR A 132 11.29 17.21 1.43
CA TYR A 132 10.60 16.89 2.68
C TYR A 132 10.65 18.03 3.72
N PHE A 133 11.80 18.71 3.83
CA PHE A 133 12.01 19.84 4.72
C PHE A 133 11.73 21.19 4.06
N GLY A 134 11.26 21.19 2.81
CA GLY A 134 10.96 22.38 2.03
C GLY A 134 9.59 22.99 2.36
N ALA A 135 9.23 24.01 1.60
CA ALA A 135 7.90 24.59 1.59
C ALA A 135 7.15 24.11 0.35
N ILE A 136 5.88 23.77 0.51
CA ILE A 136 5.02 23.35 -0.61
C ILE A 136 5.02 24.44 -1.69
N HIS A 137 5.33 24.03 -2.93
CA HIS A 137 5.37 24.94 -4.07
C HIS A 137 4.03 25.68 -4.24
N PRO A 138 3.99 27.01 -4.50
CA PRO A 138 2.73 27.79 -4.53
C PRO A 138 1.64 27.23 -5.44
N ARG A 139 2.01 26.71 -6.62
CA ARG A 139 1.06 26.06 -7.56
C ARG A 139 0.44 24.79 -6.97
N VAL A 140 1.23 23.98 -6.26
CA VAL A 140 0.78 22.77 -5.57
C VAL A 140 -0.07 23.14 -4.37
N LEU A 141 0.34 24.16 -3.60
CA LEU A 141 -0.44 24.64 -2.46
C LEU A 141 -1.84 25.09 -2.91
N ALA A 142 -1.95 25.85 -3.98
CA ALA A 142 -3.24 26.27 -4.55
C ALA A 142 -4.12 25.07 -4.96
N TYR A 143 -3.51 24.05 -5.56
CA TYR A 143 -4.20 22.78 -5.85
C TYR A 143 -4.69 22.07 -4.58
N MET A 144 -3.84 21.99 -3.57
CA MET A 144 -4.18 21.34 -2.31
C MET A 144 -5.29 22.10 -1.57
N GLU A 145 -5.27 23.41 -1.58
CA GLU A 145 -6.30 24.26 -0.97
C GLU A 145 -7.66 24.10 -1.65
N GLU A 146 -7.71 24.12 -2.99
CA GLU A 146 -8.95 23.87 -3.72
C GLU A 146 -9.47 22.45 -3.46
N THR A 147 -8.59 21.44 -3.44
CA THR A 147 -8.96 20.05 -3.16
C THR A 147 -9.57 19.92 -1.76
N GLU A 148 -8.94 20.50 -0.75
CA GLU A 148 -9.43 20.51 0.62
C GLU A 148 -10.81 21.19 0.72
N GLN A 149 -10.99 22.35 0.09
CA GLN A 149 -12.27 23.07 0.08
C GLN A 149 -13.40 22.24 -0.55
N GLU A 150 -13.13 21.57 -1.67
CA GLU A 150 -14.10 20.68 -2.33
C GLU A 150 -14.43 19.45 -1.47
N LEU A 151 -13.45 18.89 -0.79
CA LEU A 151 -13.64 17.78 0.12
C LEU A 151 -14.42 18.18 1.39
N HIS A 152 -14.16 19.36 1.94
CA HIS A 152 -14.91 19.90 3.09
C HIS A 152 -16.40 20.06 2.78
N LYS A 153 -16.78 20.47 1.54
CA LYS A 153 -18.17 20.52 1.10
C LYS A 153 -18.88 19.14 1.13
N LEU A 154 -18.09 18.07 1.02
CA LEU A 154 -18.56 16.69 1.08
C LEU A 154 -18.45 16.07 2.50
N GLY A 155 -18.08 16.88 3.50
CA GLY A 155 -17.88 16.42 4.89
C GLY A 155 -16.59 15.63 5.11
N ILE A 156 -15.63 15.71 4.19
CA ILE A 156 -14.33 15.06 4.28
C ILE A 156 -13.30 16.07 4.77
N ALA A 157 -12.91 15.97 6.04
CA ALA A 157 -11.95 16.88 6.65
C ALA A 157 -10.51 16.43 6.40
N ILE A 158 -9.72 17.24 5.71
CA ILE A 158 -8.27 17.07 5.60
C ILE A 158 -7.61 17.77 6.80
N LYS A 159 -6.73 17.07 7.48
CA LYS A 159 -6.03 17.53 8.67
C LYS A 159 -4.65 18.11 8.37
N THR A 160 -3.94 17.48 7.42
CA THR A 160 -2.55 17.84 7.11
C THR A 160 -2.31 17.75 5.61
N ARG A 161 -1.52 18.71 5.10
CA ARG A 161 -0.88 18.73 3.78
C ARG A 161 0.62 18.59 4.02
N HIS A 162 1.29 17.76 3.25
CA HIS A 162 2.69 17.44 3.48
C HIS A 162 3.47 17.32 2.17
N ASP A 163 4.73 17.76 2.17
CA ASP A 163 5.73 17.39 1.17
C ASP A 163 6.37 16.08 1.60
N GLU A 164 6.53 15.14 0.66
CA GLU A 164 7.19 13.86 0.89
C GLU A 164 8.67 13.89 0.46
N VAL A 165 9.41 12.81 0.72
CA VAL A 165 10.87 12.78 0.49
C VAL A 165 11.22 12.85 -0.99
N ALA A 166 10.45 12.19 -1.87
CA ALA A 166 10.71 12.25 -3.30
C ALA A 166 10.30 13.59 -3.90
N PRO A 167 11.06 14.14 -4.87
CA PRO A 167 10.64 15.32 -5.61
C PRO A 167 9.25 15.13 -6.21
N CYS A 168 8.41 16.15 -6.14
CA CYS A 168 7.03 16.12 -6.64
C CYS A 168 6.10 15.13 -5.94
N GLN A 169 6.47 14.59 -4.79
CA GLN A 169 5.64 13.73 -3.96
C GLN A 169 5.03 14.50 -2.79
N PHE A 170 3.74 14.23 -2.54
CA PHE A 170 2.94 14.95 -1.55
C PHE A 170 2.00 13.98 -0.84
N GLU A 171 1.42 14.45 0.29
CA GLU A 171 0.47 13.68 1.09
C GLU A 171 -0.72 14.54 1.55
N PHE A 172 -1.89 13.90 1.61
CA PHE A 172 -3.04 14.35 2.37
C PHE A 172 -3.32 13.39 3.53
N ALA A 173 -3.36 13.93 4.75
CA ALA A 173 -3.80 13.18 5.92
C ALA A 173 -5.21 13.63 6.34
N PRO A 174 -6.26 12.78 6.20
CA PRO A 174 -7.61 13.12 6.60
C PRO A 174 -7.82 12.95 8.11
N GLN A 175 -8.85 13.59 8.65
CA GLN A 175 -9.38 13.27 9.95
C GLN A 175 -9.92 11.83 9.93
N PHE A 176 -9.64 11.05 10.98
CA PHE A 176 -10.17 9.70 11.11
C PHE A 176 -11.71 9.70 11.28
N THR A 177 -12.34 8.67 10.75
CA THR A 177 -13.77 8.43 10.92
C THR A 177 -14.06 6.92 11.01
N GLU A 178 -15.32 6.51 11.01
CA GLU A 178 -15.72 5.10 10.97
C GLU A 178 -15.21 4.42 9.69
N ALA A 179 -14.81 3.15 9.79
CA ALA A 179 -14.06 2.43 8.75
C ALA A 179 -14.74 2.36 7.38
N ASN A 180 -16.06 2.10 7.34
CA ASN A 180 -16.83 2.10 6.10
C ASN A 180 -16.84 3.48 5.45
N LEU A 181 -17.15 4.50 6.25
CA LEU A 181 -17.18 5.89 5.81
C LEU A 181 -15.79 6.37 5.37
N ALA A 182 -14.73 6.05 6.12
CA ALA A 182 -13.36 6.38 5.75
C ALA A 182 -12.95 5.78 4.40
N THR A 183 -13.41 4.56 4.12
CA THR A 183 -13.16 3.87 2.85
C THR A 183 -13.84 4.59 1.68
N ASP A 184 -15.10 4.94 1.81
CA ASP A 184 -15.84 5.71 0.80
C ASP A 184 -15.21 7.09 0.60
N GLN A 185 -14.90 7.79 1.68
CA GLN A 185 -14.25 9.10 1.65
C GLN A 185 -12.90 9.08 0.94
N ASN A 186 -12.09 8.04 1.12
CA ASN A 186 -10.82 7.90 0.41
C ASN A 186 -11.01 7.75 -1.11
N GLN A 187 -12.02 6.99 -1.57
CA GLN A 187 -12.35 6.88 -2.99
C GLN A 187 -12.81 8.22 -3.58
N ILE A 188 -13.64 8.97 -2.84
CA ILE A 188 -14.09 10.31 -3.23
C ILE A 188 -12.89 11.26 -3.30
N THR A 189 -11.99 11.20 -2.31
CA THR A 189 -10.76 12.02 -2.25
C THR A 189 -9.90 11.79 -3.50
N MET A 190 -9.58 10.54 -3.84
CA MET A 190 -8.80 10.24 -5.05
C MET A 190 -9.47 10.75 -6.34
N SER A 191 -10.79 10.65 -6.44
CA SER A 191 -11.55 11.15 -7.58
C SER A 191 -11.52 12.68 -7.67
N ALA A 192 -11.70 13.38 -6.54
CA ALA A 192 -11.63 14.83 -6.46
C ALA A 192 -10.22 15.33 -6.80
N MET A 193 -9.19 14.75 -6.21
CA MET A 193 -7.78 15.06 -6.49
C MET A 193 -7.46 15.00 -7.98
N LYS A 194 -7.89 13.92 -8.66
CA LYS A 194 -7.66 13.75 -10.10
C LYS A 194 -8.35 14.80 -10.95
N ARG A 195 -9.58 15.18 -10.58
CA ARG A 195 -10.35 16.21 -11.28
C ARG A 195 -9.74 17.61 -11.09
N ILE A 196 -9.36 17.96 -9.87
CA ILE A 196 -8.86 19.27 -9.52
C ILE A 196 -7.44 19.49 -10.05
N ALA A 197 -6.56 18.48 -10.01
CA ALA A 197 -5.20 18.58 -10.54
C ALA A 197 -5.19 19.14 -11.98
N ARG A 198 -6.12 18.69 -12.84
CA ARG A 198 -6.23 19.18 -14.23
C ARG A 198 -6.55 20.67 -14.33
N ARG A 199 -7.31 21.22 -13.37
CA ARG A 199 -7.61 22.68 -13.34
C ARG A 199 -6.36 23.51 -13.09
N HIS A 200 -5.41 22.96 -12.33
CA HIS A 200 -4.11 23.56 -12.03
C HIS A 200 -3.01 23.22 -13.05
N GLY A 201 -3.38 22.60 -14.19
CA GLY A 201 -2.40 22.14 -15.18
C GLY A 201 -1.46 21.06 -14.65
N LEU A 202 -1.87 20.34 -13.61
CA LEU A 202 -1.13 19.26 -12.99
C LEU A 202 -1.74 17.89 -13.35
N ARG A 203 -0.90 16.88 -13.41
CA ARG A 203 -1.29 15.48 -13.50
C ARG A 203 -1.02 14.78 -12.19
N LEU A 204 -2.07 14.21 -11.61
CA LEU A 204 -1.99 13.36 -10.43
C LEU A 204 -1.55 11.94 -10.83
N LEU A 205 -0.51 11.43 -10.19
CA LEU A 205 -0.08 10.04 -10.29
C LEU A 205 -0.33 9.35 -8.94
N LEU A 206 -1.20 8.35 -8.96
CA LEU A 206 -1.53 7.52 -7.79
C LEU A 206 -0.86 6.15 -7.84
N HIS A 207 -0.10 5.83 -8.90
CA HIS A 207 0.64 4.57 -8.97
C HIS A 207 1.62 4.45 -7.79
N GLU A 208 1.82 3.22 -7.27
CA GLU A 208 2.68 2.97 -6.12
C GLU A 208 4.16 3.31 -6.37
N LYS A 209 4.60 3.21 -7.64
CA LYS A 209 5.98 3.50 -8.05
C LYS A 209 5.98 4.19 -9.40
N PRO A 210 5.63 5.49 -9.50
CA PRO A 210 5.56 6.19 -10.79
C PRO A 210 6.93 6.35 -11.43
N PHE A 211 7.96 6.50 -10.63
CA PHE A 211 9.35 6.68 -11.06
C PHE A 211 10.25 5.64 -10.40
N ALA A 212 11.20 5.09 -11.14
CA ALA A 212 12.18 4.17 -10.58
C ALA A 212 13.16 4.91 -9.65
N VAL A 213 13.71 4.17 -8.67
CA VAL A 213 14.82 4.56 -7.78
C VAL A 213 14.52 5.66 -6.74
N ILE A 214 13.48 6.47 -6.91
CA ILE A 214 13.00 7.39 -5.86
C ILE A 214 11.87 6.73 -5.06
N ASN A 215 11.43 7.33 -3.95
CA ASN A 215 10.35 6.80 -3.13
C ASN A 215 9.08 6.49 -3.95
N GLY A 216 8.33 5.50 -3.51
CA GLY A 216 6.99 5.21 -4.00
C GLY A 216 5.91 5.78 -3.08
N SER A 217 4.65 5.73 -3.53
CA SER A 217 3.49 6.23 -2.79
C SER A 217 2.62 5.11 -2.25
N GLY A 218 2.22 5.24 -1.00
CA GLY A 218 1.32 4.35 -0.30
C GLY A 218 0.10 5.04 0.30
N LYS A 219 -0.60 4.30 1.15
CA LYS A 219 -1.62 4.79 2.07
C LYS A 219 -1.31 4.25 3.44
N HIS A 220 -0.89 5.10 4.35
CA HIS A 220 -0.76 4.70 5.74
C HIS A 220 -2.14 4.67 6.37
N THR A 221 -2.60 3.48 6.71
CA THR A 221 -3.93 3.29 7.28
C THR A 221 -3.82 3.25 8.79
N ASN A 222 -4.13 4.38 9.42
CA ASN A 222 -4.24 4.48 10.87
C ASN A 222 -5.57 3.87 11.31
N PHE A 223 -5.55 2.97 12.30
CA PHE A 223 -6.78 2.31 12.75
C PHE A 223 -6.79 2.06 14.27
N SER A 224 -7.98 2.09 14.84
CA SER A 224 -8.25 1.76 16.25
C SER A 224 -9.70 1.29 16.44
N LEU A 225 -10.06 0.97 17.67
CA LEU A 225 -11.43 0.69 18.09
C LEU A 225 -11.91 1.73 19.09
N MET A 226 -13.14 2.20 18.95
CA MET A 226 -13.77 3.17 19.85
C MET A 226 -15.09 2.61 20.35
N ASP A 227 -15.32 2.70 21.66
CA ASP A 227 -16.60 2.32 22.27
C ASP A 227 -17.65 3.44 22.19
N SER A 228 -18.90 3.12 22.58
CA SER A 228 -20.03 4.06 22.53
C SER A 228 -19.91 5.24 23.49
N ASP A 229 -18.99 5.20 24.43
CA ASP A 229 -18.73 6.28 25.38
C ASP A 229 -17.57 7.19 24.90
N GLY A 230 -17.03 6.89 23.70
CA GLY A 230 -15.95 7.65 23.05
C GLY A 230 -14.55 7.28 23.53
N HIS A 231 -14.38 6.15 24.24
CA HIS A 231 -13.07 5.70 24.65
C HIS A 231 -12.39 4.91 23.53
N ASN A 232 -11.14 5.24 23.29
CA ASN A 232 -10.26 4.48 22.41
C ASN A 232 -9.76 3.23 23.14
N LEU A 233 -10.02 2.03 22.59
CA LEU A 233 -9.66 0.75 23.21
C LEU A 233 -8.17 0.41 23.10
N LEU A 234 -7.43 1.12 22.23
CA LEU A 234 -5.98 1.04 22.10
C LEU A 234 -5.26 2.20 22.80
N GLU A 235 -5.94 2.97 23.64
CA GLU A 235 -5.34 4.05 24.39
C GLU A 235 -5.04 3.61 25.83
N PRO A 236 -3.75 3.63 26.25
CA PRO A 236 -3.37 3.41 27.64
C PRO A 236 -4.03 4.45 28.57
N SER A 237 -4.42 4.02 29.75
CA SER A 237 -5.18 4.80 30.74
C SER A 237 -4.46 4.83 32.09
N THR A 238 -4.88 5.71 32.97
CA THR A 238 -4.49 5.69 34.40
C THR A 238 -5.22 4.62 35.22
N SER A 239 -6.27 4.01 34.66
CA SER A 239 -7.05 2.95 35.31
C SER A 239 -6.44 1.57 35.04
N GLN A 240 -6.07 0.84 36.09
CA GLN A 240 -5.55 -0.53 36.02
C GLN A 240 -6.42 -1.43 35.12
N ARG A 241 -7.74 -1.42 35.36
CA ARG A 241 -8.68 -2.25 34.60
C ARG A 241 -8.70 -1.94 33.11
N ARG A 242 -8.64 -0.64 32.74
CA ARG A 242 -8.59 -0.21 31.34
C ARG A 242 -7.24 -0.59 30.69
N ASN A 243 -6.15 -0.57 31.46
CA ASN A 243 -4.85 -0.99 30.95
C ASN A 243 -4.79 -2.49 30.67
N VAL A 244 -5.38 -3.33 31.53
CA VAL A 244 -5.51 -4.77 31.25
C VAL A 244 -6.39 -5.03 30.02
N GLN A 245 -7.49 -4.30 29.89
CA GLN A 245 -8.36 -4.35 28.72
C GLN A 245 -7.60 -3.89 27.44
N PHE A 246 -6.88 -2.78 27.49
CA PHE A 246 -6.03 -2.31 26.39
C PHE A 246 -5.03 -3.40 25.95
N LEU A 247 -4.30 -4.00 26.90
CA LEU A 247 -3.36 -5.09 26.62
C LEU A 247 -4.04 -6.32 26.03
N ALA A 248 -5.29 -6.62 26.40
CA ALA A 248 -6.06 -7.72 25.81
C ALA A 248 -6.39 -7.44 24.33
N PHE A 249 -6.83 -6.22 23.97
CA PHE A 249 -7.07 -5.84 22.56
C PHE A 249 -5.79 -5.79 21.73
N LEU A 250 -4.70 -5.27 22.30
CA LEU A 250 -3.37 -5.26 21.69
C LEU A 250 -2.86 -6.69 21.46
N GLY A 251 -2.89 -7.53 22.48
CA GLY A 251 -2.48 -8.94 22.40
C GLY A 251 -3.29 -9.73 21.38
N ALA A 252 -4.59 -9.45 21.29
CA ALA A 252 -5.46 -10.05 20.30
C ALA A 252 -5.02 -9.73 18.86
N LEU A 253 -4.63 -8.47 18.59
CA LEU A 253 -4.09 -8.10 17.28
C LEU A 253 -2.77 -8.83 17.01
N LEU A 254 -1.85 -8.84 17.98
CA LEU A 254 -0.57 -9.53 17.84
C LEU A 254 -0.74 -11.02 17.54
N LEU A 255 -1.63 -11.69 18.29
CA LEU A 255 -1.92 -13.12 18.08
C LEU A 255 -2.50 -13.37 16.68
N GLY A 256 -3.44 -12.54 16.25
CA GLY A 256 -4.04 -12.64 14.92
C GLY A 256 -3.01 -12.44 13.80
N VAL A 257 -2.20 -11.38 13.88
CA VAL A 257 -1.15 -11.12 12.88
C VAL A 257 -0.09 -12.22 12.90
N SER A 258 0.29 -12.74 14.06
CA SER A 258 1.24 -13.86 14.16
C SER A 258 0.77 -15.08 13.36
N LYS A 259 -0.51 -15.40 13.45
CA LYS A 259 -1.08 -16.57 12.77
C LYS A 259 -1.39 -16.35 11.30
N TYR A 260 -1.84 -15.15 10.92
CA TYR A 260 -2.39 -14.86 9.60
C TYR A 260 -1.64 -13.73 8.85
N SER A 261 -0.36 -13.54 9.15
CA SER A 261 0.49 -12.55 8.47
C SER A 261 0.54 -12.74 6.94
N SER A 262 0.43 -13.97 6.46
CA SER A 262 0.33 -14.30 5.04
C SER A 262 -0.90 -13.66 4.39
N LEU A 263 -2.08 -13.75 5.03
CA LEU A 263 -3.31 -13.14 4.52
C LEU A 263 -3.21 -11.61 4.48
N LEU A 264 -2.57 -11.02 5.49
CA LEU A 264 -2.33 -9.58 5.52
C LEU A 264 -1.38 -9.16 4.38
N ARG A 265 -0.33 -9.96 4.09
CA ARG A 265 0.55 -9.73 2.92
C ARG A 265 -0.22 -9.84 1.61
N ALA A 266 -1.09 -10.83 1.45
CA ALA A 266 -1.93 -11.00 0.26
C ALA A 266 -2.82 -9.78 0.01
N SER A 267 -3.36 -9.17 1.06
CA SER A 267 -4.30 -8.05 0.99
C SER A 267 -3.75 -6.79 0.31
N VAL A 268 -2.43 -6.62 0.33
CA VAL A 268 -1.72 -5.47 -0.27
C VAL A 268 -0.99 -5.82 -1.56
N ALA A 269 -1.19 -7.04 -2.08
CA ALA A 269 -0.57 -7.47 -3.32
C ALA A 269 -1.18 -6.75 -4.52
N SER A 270 -0.36 -6.08 -5.32
CA SER A 270 -0.71 -5.45 -6.60
C SER A 270 0.50 -5.37 -7.52
N PRO A 271 0.31 -5.25 -8.84
CA PRO A 271 1.44 -5.09 -9.77
C PRO A 271 2.36 -3.92 -9.40
N GLY A 272 1.78 -2.78 -9.04
CA GLY A 272 2.52 -1.57 -8.68
C GLY A 272 3.18 -1.67 -7.30
N ASN A 273 2.50 -2.24 -6.30
CA ASN A 273 3.01 -2.33 -4.94
C ASN A 273 4.20 -3.30 -4.81
N MET A 274 4.31 -4.27 -5.70
CA MET A 274 5.49 -5.14 -5.80
C MET A 274 6.78 -4.33 -6.07
N HIS A 275 6.69 -3.23 -6.81
CA HIS A 275 7.82 -2.34 -7.09
C HIS A 275 8.11 -1.35 -5.95
N ARG A 276 7.14 -1.13 -5.06
CA ARG A 276 7.25 -0.19 -3.93
C ARG A 276 7.77 -0.87 -2.67
N LEU A 277 7.23 -2.03 -2.30
CA LEU A 277 7.54 -2.73 -1.05
C LEU A 277 9.02 -3.11 -0.98
N GLY A 278 9.66 -2.85 0.17
CA GLY A 278 11.09 -3.08 0.39
C GLY A 278 12.01 -2.01 -0.18
N GLY A 279 11.44 -0.96 -0.79
CA GLY A 279 12.17 0.24 -1.20
C GLY A 279 12.13 1.33 -0.13
N ASN A 280 12.78 2.46 -0.40
CA ASN A 280 12.84 3.60 0.49
C ASN A 280 11.44 4.01 1.01
N GLU A 281 11.31 4.14 2.34
CA GLU A 281 10.08 4.51 3.08
C GLU A 281 8.86 3.57 2.89
N ALA A 282 9.01 2.45 2.21
CA ALA A 282 8.00 1.42 2.11
C ALA A 282 8.42 0.17 2.89
N PRO A 283 7.53 -0.41 3.71
CA PRO A 283 7.88 -1.61 4.47
C PRO A 283 8.23 -2.77 3.53
N PRO A 284 9.05 -3.73 3.99
CA PRO A 284 9.32 -4.94 3.22
C PRO A 284 8.06 -5.80 3.08
N ALA A 285 8.10 -6.77 2.18
CA ALA A 285 7.03 -7.75 1.95
C ALA A 285 6.90 -8.80 3.08
N ILE A 286 7.30 -8.46 4.30
CA ILE A 286 7.31 -9.28 5.52
C ILE A 286 6.45 -8.56 6.55
N MET A 287 5.33 -9.17 6.96
CA MET A 287 4.43 -8.56 7.93
C MET A 287 4.97 -8.73 9.35
N SER A 288 5.56 -7.66 9.88
CA SER A 288 6.05 -7.54 11.26
C SER A 288 5.36 -6.40 11.99
N VAL A 289 5.45 -6.39 13.31
CA VAL A 289 4.82 -5.39 14.18
C VAL A 289 5.87 -4.70 15.03
N TYR A 290 5.89 -3.38 14.97
CA TYR A 290 6.64 -2.50 15.85
C TYR A 290 5.75 -1.99 16.98
N LEU A 291 6.19 -2.10 18.22
CA LEU A 291 5.44 -1.68 19.40
C LEU A 291 6.06 -0.50 20.13
N GLY A 292 7.33 -0.25 19.89
CA GLY A 292 8.16 0.65 20.69
C GLY A 292 8.72 -0.02 21.95
N SER A 293 9.84 0.50 22.42
CA SER A 293 10.62 -0.10 23.53
C SER A 293 9.78 -0.38 24.78
N ALA A 294 8.88 0.54 25.14
CA ALA A 294 8.10 0.42 26.37
C ALA A 294 7.11 -0.77 26.36
N LEU A 295 6.33 -0.96 25.26
CA LEU A 295 5.42 -2.11 25.18
C LEU A 295 6.15 -3.42 24.94
N THR A 296 7.25 -3.37 24.20
CA THR A 296 8.12 -4.53 24.01
C THR A 296 8.70 -5.01 25.34
N ASP A 297 9.18 -4.10 26.21
CA ASP A 297 9.61 -4.45 27.57
C ASP A 297 8.51 -5.06 28.42
N VAL A 298 7.27 -4.53 28.32
CA VAL A 298 6.11 -5.11 29.03
C VAL A 298 5.88 -6.55 28.58
N LEU A 299 5.87 -6.82 27.28
CA LEU A 299 5.63 -8.17 26.76
C LEU A 299 6.78 -9.12 27.11
N ASN A 300 8.02 -8.69 27.03
CA ASN A 300 9.19 -9.50 27.39
C ASN A 300 9.15 -9.90 28.89
N ARG A 301 8.79 -8.97 29.77
CA ARG A 301 8.62 -9.26 31.20
C ARG A 301 7.43 -10.19 31.50
N LEU A 302 6.36 -10.10 30.70
CA LEU A 302 5.26 -11.05 30.77
C LEU A 302 5.74 -12.47 30.44
N GLU A 303 6.62 -12.62 29.46
CA GLU A 303 7.20 -13.91 29.04
C GLU A 303 8.08 -14.53 30.13
N GLU A 304 8.93 -13.73 30.77
CA GLU A 304 9.90 -14.16 31.77
C GLU A 304 9.27 -14.49 33.15
N GLY A 305 8.01 -14.07 33.38
CA GLY A 305 7.42 -14.07 34.71
C GLY A 305 7.90 -12.87 35.53
N PHE A 306 6.98 -12.18 36.20
CA PHE A 306 7.27 -10.90 36.84
C PHE A 306 8.39 -11.00 37.89
N PRO A 307 9.49 -10.20 37.79
CA PRO A 307 10.43 -10.01 38.89
C PRO A 307 9.79 -9.15 39.99
N ASP A 308 10.14 -9.42 41.24
CA ASP A 308 9.58 -8.76 42.44
C ASP A 308 9.89 -7.26 42.61
N GLU A 309 10.81 -6.67 41.80
CA GLU A 309 11.21 -5.26 41.89
C GLU A 309 11.13 -4.53 40.53
N ILE A 310 10.44 -3.38 40.51
CA ILE A 310 10.22 -2.51 39.34
C ILE A 310 10.93 -1.16 39.57
N PRO A 311 11.80 -0.69 38.66
CA PRO A 311 12.35 0.68 38.73
C PRO A 311 11.30 1.72 38.28
N THR A 312 10.95 2.66 39.15
CA THR A 312 9.83 3.63 38.99
C THR A 312 10.25 5.02 38.50
N LYS A 313 11.12 5.20 37.51
CA LYS A 313 11.40 6.55 37.01
C LYS A 313 11.09 6.69 35.51
N GLY A 314 10.08 7.51 35.21
CA GLY A 314 9.81 8.06 33.87
C GLY A 314 8.90 7.23 32.96
N LEU A 315 8.13 6.30 33.48
CA LEU A 315 7.27 5.37 32.77
C LEU A 315 5.78 5.71 33.01
N MET A 316 4.90 5.45 32.04
CA MET A 316 3.46 5.51 32.23
C MET A 316 3.08 4.43 33.24
N ASP A 317 2.53 4.85 34.39
CA ASP A 317 2.04 3.90 35.40
C ASP A 317 0.77 3.25 34.88
N LEU A 318 0.85 1.98 34.50
CA LEU A 318 -0.31 1.18 34.11
C LEU A 318 -1.22 0.85 35.31
N GLY A 319 -0.88 1.31 36.51
CA GLY A 319 -1.63 1.04 37.74
C GLY A 319 -1.62 -0.44 38.13
N LEU A 320 -0.72 -1.23 37.59
CA LEU A 320 -0.53 -2.65 37.90
C LEU A 320 0.72 -2.81 38.76
N ASN A 321 0.58 -3.32 39.97
CA ASN A 321 1.72 -3.53 40.89
C ASN A 321 2.82 -4.44 40.32
N LYS A 322 2.53 -5.17 39.26
CA LYS A 322 3.44 -6.14 38.61
C LYS A 322 3.91 -5.71 37.22
N LEU A 323 3.48 -4.55 36.70
CA LEU A 323 3.88 -4.04 35.38
C LEU A 323 4.65 -2.71 35.51
N PRO A 324 5.68 -2.50 34.65
CA PRO A 324 6.38 -1.21 34.65
C PRO A 324 5.46 -0.12 34.11
N SER A 325 5.70 1.11 34.57
CA SER A 325 5.08 2.30 33.99
C SER A 325 5.63 2.53 32.58
N ILE A 326 4.77 2.85 31.63
CA ILE A 326 5.14 3.09 30.22
C ILE A 326 5.47 4.58 30.03
N LYS A 327 6.64 4.91 29.49
CA LYS A 327 6.96 6.29 29.11
C LYS A 327 5.98 6.77 28.04
N LYS A 328 5.43 7.97 28.23
CA LYS A 328 4.61 8.67 27.27
C LYS A 328 5.52 9.36 26.23
N GLU A 329 6.36 8.62 25.52
CA GLU A 329 7.14 9.15 24.41
C GLU A 329 6.52 8.73 23.08
N ASN A 330 5.93 9.71 22.41
CA ASN A 330 5.38 9.61 21.06
C ASN A 330 6.45 9.79 19.95
N SER A 331 7.73 9.77 20.27
CA SER A 331 8.77 10.28 19.37
C SER A 331 9.48 9.22 18.53
N ASP A 332 9.33 7.94 18.84
CA ASP A 332 10.06 6.90 18.11
C ASP A 332 9.10 6.18 17.12
N ARG A 333 8.90 6.80 15.96
CA ARG A 333 8.18 6.16 14.84
C ARG A 333 9.18 5.29 14.09
N ASN A 334 9.05 3.97 14.18
CA ASN A 334 9.74 3.08 13.24
C ASN A 334 9.05 3.19 11.87
N ARG A 335 9.63 3.99 10.98
CA ARG A 335 9.12 4.22 9.62
C ARG A 335 9.26 3.01 8.70
N THR A 336 9.92 1.94 9.16
CA THR A 336 10.24 0.77 8.32
C THR A 336 9.29 -0.40 8.54
N ALA A 337 8.56 -0.45 9.66
CA ALA A 337 7.68 -1.56 9.99
C ALA A 337 6.35 -1.49 9.22
N PRO A 338 5.82 -2.62 8.70
CA PRO A 338 4.52 -2.65 8.02
C PRO A 338 3.33 -2.38 8.95
N LEU A 339 3.43 -2.74 10.22
CA LEU A 339 2.48 -2.41 11.29
C LEU A 339 3.22 -1.76 12.44
N ALA A 340 2.87 -0.54 12.80
CA ALA A 340 3.49 0.20 13.90
C ALA A 340 2.43 0.71 14.89
N PHE A 341 2.66 0.48 16.19
CA PHE A 341 1.88 1.11 17.24
C PHE A 341 2.37 2.54 17.48
N THR A 342 1.48 3.52 17.42
CA THR A 342 1.81 4.95 17.51
C THR A 342 1.20 5.61 18.76
N GLY A 343 1.10 4.86 19.87
CA GLY A 343 0.71 5.35 21.19
C GLY A 343 -0.77 5.12 21.53
N ASN A 344 -1.69 5.23 20.59
CA ASN A 344 -3.12 4.98 20.79
C ASN A 344 -3.83 4.38 19.57
N LYS A 345 -3.08 3.96 18.56
CA LYS A 345 -3.57 3.34 17.33
C LYS A 345 -2.44 2.56 16.66
N PHE A 346 -2.79 1.74 15.71
CA PHE A 346 -1.84 1.16 14.78
C PHE A 346 -1.87 1.88 13.44
N GLU A 347 -0.74 1.89 12.77
CA GLU A 347 -0.56 2.37 11.42
C GLU A 347 -0.16 1.19 10.54
N PHE A 348 -0.98 0.86 9.53
CA PHE A 348 -0.67 -0.14 8.52
C PHE A 348 -0.15 0.55 7.26
N ARG A 349 1.13 0.36 6.94
CA ARG A 349 1.90 1.14 5.96
C ARG A 349 2.07 0.47 4.60
N ALA A 350 1.65 -0.79 4.47
CA ALA A 350 1.91 -1.59 3.29
C ALA A 350 0.90 -1.40 2.14
N THR A 351 -0.20 -0.66 2.35
CA THR A 351 -1.21 -0.44 1.30
C THR A 351 -0.68 0.48 0.21
N GLY A 352 -0.87 0.12 -1.06
CA GLY A 352 -0.48 0.92 -2.21
C GLY A 352 -1.37 2.15 -2.45
N ALA A 353 -0.81 3.23 -3.00
CA ALA A 353 -1.53 4.50 -3.19
C ALA A 353 -2.82 4.43 -4.02
N PRO A 354 -2.93 3.67 -5.14
CA PRO A 354 -4.17 3.56 -5.90
C PRO A 354 -5.18 2.59 -5.30
N GLN A 355 -4.75 1.73 -4.36
CA GLN A 355 -5.57 0.66 -3.82
C GLN A 355 -6.69 1.19 -2.94
N SER A 356 -7.91 0.65 -3.07
CA SER A 356 -8.93 0.84 -2.05
C SER A 356 -8.49 0.20 -0.73
N ILE A 357 -8.69 0.91 0.37
CA ILE A 357 -8.39 0.36 1.71
C ILE A 357 -9.37 -0.74 2.14
N ALA A 358 -10.48 -0.93 1.41
CA ALA A 358 -11.48 -1.96 1.73
C ALA A 358 -10.87 -3.36 1.84
N GLY A 359 -10.04 -3.77 0.87
CA GLY A 359 -9.40 -5.09 0.88
C GLY A 359 -8.46 -5.29 2.08
N PRO A 360 -7.44 -4.45 2.25
CA PRO A 360 -6.54 -4.52 3.40
C PRO A 360 -7.26 -4.45 4.75
N LEU A 361 -8.24 -3.55 4.91
CA LEU A 361 -9.04 -3.47 6.13
C LEU A 361 -9.87 -4.72 6.39
N THR A 362 -10.51 -5.27 5.36
CA THR A 362 -11.28 -6.52 5.50
C THR A 362 -10.42 -7.61 6.13
N MET A 363 -9.21 -7.84 5.60
CA MET A 363 -8.31 -8.89 6.10
C MET A 363 -7.80 -8.55 7.51
N LEU A 364 -7.38 -7.32 7.74
CA LEU A 364 -6.89 -6.86 9.03
C LEU A 364 -7.96 -7.01 10.14
N LEU A 365 -9.19 -6.56 9.87
CA LEU A 365 -10.28 -6.64 10.85
C LEU A 365 -10.73 -8.08 11.11
N THR A 366 -10.71 -8.93 10.08
CA THR A 366 -10.99 -10.37 10.21
C THR A 366 -9.96 -11.06 11.08
N ILE A 367 -8.67 -10.79 10.84
CA ILE A 367 -7.56 -11.30 11.65
C ILE A 367 -7.68 -10.85 13.11
N TRP A 368 -8.00 -9.57 13.33
CA TRP A 368 -8.14 -9.03 14.66
C TRP A 368 -9.39 -9.55 15.37
N ALA A 369 -10.51 -9.69 14.65
CA ALA A 369 -11.75 -10.29 15.21
C ALA A 369 -11.50 -11.73 15.70
N TRP A 370 -10.76 -12.54 14.93
CA TRP A 370 -10.33 -13.87 15.35
C TRP A 370 -9.46 -13.81 16.62
N GLY A 371 -8.49 -12.92 16.65
CA GLY A 371 -7.62 -12.75 17.83
C GLY A 371 -8.39 -12.33 19.08
N ILE A 372 -9.36 -11.42 18.93
CA ILE A 372 -10.23 -11.00 20.03
C ILE A 372 -11.06 -12.19 20.55
N GLU A 373 -11.63 -13.00 19.66
CA GLU A 373 -12.38 -14.20 20.04
C GLU A 373 -11.51 -15.21 20.79
N GLU A 374 -10.33 -15.48 20.27
CA GLU A 374 -9.38 -16.42 20.86
C GLU A 374 -8.90 -15.98 22.23
N VAL A 375 -8.48 -14.72 22.37
CA VAL A 375 -8.06 -14.16 23.66
C VAL A 375 -9.23 -14.18 24.66
N THR A 376 -10.44 -13.80 24.22
CA THR A 376 -11.63 -13.84 25.09
C THR A 376 -11.91 -15.26 25.59
N ASN A 377 -11.88 -16.26 24.70
CA ASN A 377 -12.11 -17.67 25.07
C ASN A 377 -11.06 -18.16 26.07
N ARG A 378 -9.78 -17.82 25.86
CA ARG A 378 -8.69 -18.18 26.77
C ARG A 378 -8.86 -17.52 28.15
N ILE A 379 -9.28 -16.25 28.21
CA ILE A 379 -9.55 -15.55 29.47
C ILE A 379 -10.72 -16.22 30.19
N GLU A 380 -11.84 -16.45 29.50
CA GLU A 380 -13.02 -17.11 30.08
C GLU A 380 -12.68 -18.49 30.67
N SER A 381 -11.85 -19.27 29.99
CA SER A 381 -11.43 -20.61 30.45
C SER A 381 -10.57 -20.58 31.72
N ARG A 382 -9.92 -19.45 32.03
CA ARG A 382 -9.03 -19.26 33.19
C ARG A 382 -9.70 -18.50 34.34
N LEU A 383 -10.88 -17.90 34.11
CA LEU A 383 -11.56 -17.09 35.13
C LEU A 383 -11.84 -17.90 36.40
N GLY A 384 -12.52 -19.02 36.37
CA GLY A 384 -12.85 -19.82 37.53
C GLY A 384 -13.07 -19.00 38.81
N ASN A 385 -12.15 -19.12 39.80
CA ASN A 385 -12.09 -18.31 41.03
C ASN A 385 -11.02 -17.19 40.94
N THR A 386 -10.41 -16.98 39.78
CA THR A 386 -9.31 -16.01 39.55
C THR A 386 -9.92 -14.66 39.16
N ASP A 387 -9.28 -13.56 39.59
CA ASP A 387 -9.65 -12.23 39.10
C ASP A 387 -9.40 -12.07 37.61
N ILE A 388 -10.21 -11.25 36.95
CA ILE A 388 -10.12 -11.04 35.50
C ILE A 388 -8.77 -10.46 35.07
N ALA A 389 -8.16 -9.62 35.90
CA ALA A 389 -6.85 -9.06 35.60
C ALA A 389 -5.77 -10.16 35.59
N ASP A 390 -5.74 -11.02 36.61
CA ASP A 390 -4.77 -12.13 36.70
C ASP A 390 -4.99 -13.15 35.59
N ALA A 391 -6.25 -13.54 35.29
CA ALA A 391 -6.57 -14.43 34.19
C ALA A 391 -6.14 -13.85 32.84
N THR A 392 -6.32 -12.53 32.65
CA THR A 392 -5.88 -11.84 31.41
C THR A 392 -4.36 -11.81 31.30
N LEU A 393 -3.63 -11.50 32.38
CA LEU A 393 -2.18 -11.47 32.37
C LEU A 393 -1.58 -12.85 32.07
N ASP A 394 -2.18 -13.93 32.57
CA ASP A 394 -1.76 -15.29 32.25
C ASP A 394 -1.98 -15.64 30.78
N VAL A 395 -3.10 -15.18 30.17
CA VAL A 395 -3.33 -15.33 28.73
C VAL A 395 -2.33 -14.52 27.93
N LEU A 396 -2.07 -13.27 28.34
CA LEU A 396 -1.13 -12.38 27.66
C LEU A 396 0.32 -12.90 27.69
N ARG A 397 0.70 -13.66 28.72
CA ARG A 397 1.99 -14.35 28.76
C ARG A 397 2.14 -15.36 27.62
N ASP A 398 1.09 -16.13 27.35
CA ASP A 398 1.11 -17.09 26.23
C ASP A 398 1.09 -16.35 24.89
N VAL A 399 0.24 -15.33 24.75
CA VAL A 399 0.16 -14.48 23.55
C VAL A 399 1.50 -13.81 23.25
N ALA A 400 2.21 -13.33 24.26
CA ALA A 400 3.52 -12.72 24.11
C ALA A 400 4.51 -13.73 23.48
N LYS A 401 4.55 -14.97 23.96
CA LYS A 401 5.38 -16.04 23.39
C LYS A 401 4.97 -16.41 21.97
N GLU A 402 3.66 -16.59 21.70
CA GLU A 402 3.13 -16.97 20.40
C GLU A 402 3.33 -15.86 19.34
N SER A 403 3.40 -14.60 19.75
CA SER A 403 3.61 -13.45 18.85
C SER A 403 5.06 -12.98 18.72
N MET A 404 6.01 -13.66 19.38
CA MET A 404 7.43 -13.25 19.37
C MET A 404 7.99 -13.16 17.93
N ALA A 405 7.61 -14.08 17.05
CA ALA A 405 8.13 -14.15 15.69
C ALA A 405 7.87 -12.86 14.87
N ILE A 406 6.70 -12.23 15.05
CA ILE A 406 6.33 -11.02 14.29
C ILE A 406 6.79 -9.72 14.93
N ARG A 407 7.19 -9.71 16.21
CA ARG A 407 7.63 -8.48 16.90
C ARG A 407 9.06 -8.14 16.50
N PHE A 408 9.27 -6.94 15.99
CA PHE A 408 10.58 -6.47 15.57
C PHE A 408 10.73 -4.96 15.79
N GLU A 409 11.74 -4.57 16.57
CA GLU A 409 12.01 -3.17 16.95
C GLU A 409 13.14 -2.53 16.13
N GLY A 410 13.78 -3.30 15.24
CA GLY A 410 14.90 -2.85 14.42
C GLY A 410 14.49 -2.22 13.09
N ASN A 411 15.49 -1.93 12.27
CA ASN A 411 15.30 -1.44 10.91
C ASN A 411 14.87 -2.58 9.96
N CYS A 412 13.62 -2.56 9.51
CA CYS A 412 13.09 -3.60 8.61
C CYS A 412 13.72 -3.57 7.20
N TYR A 413 14.47 -2.53 6.83
CA TYR A 413 15.18 -2.47 5.53
C TYR A 413 16.50 -3.23 5.53
N ASP A 414 17.04 -3.57 6.69
CA ASP A 414 18.31 -4.26 6.79
C ASP A 414 18.22 -5.68 6.21
N PRO A 415 19.20 -6.08 5.36
CA PRO A 415 19.24 -7.45 4.83
C PRO A 415 19.22 -8.53 5.91
N GLU A 416 19.80 -8.25 7.09
CA GLU A 416 19.81 -9.13 8.25
C GLU A 416 18.39 -9.44 8.76
N TRP A 417 17.45 -8.48 8.64
CA TRP A 417 16.06 -8.71 8.98
C TRP A 417 15.40 -9.77 8.08
N HIS A 418 15.70 -9.77 6.79
CA HIS A 418 15.17 -10.78 5.87
C HIS A 418 15.63 -12.20 6.23
N GLU A 419 16.89 -12.36 6.64
CA GLU A 419 17.41 -13.64 7.11
C GLU A 419 16.82 -14.04 8.48
N GLU A 420 16.65 -13.06 9.37
CA GLU A 420 16.01 -13.27 10.67
C GLU A 420 14.55 -13.68 10.52
N ALA A 421 13.80 -13.02 9.63
CA ALA A 421 12.41 -13.34 9.33
C ALA A 421 12.25 -14.77 8.79
N ARG A 422 13.16 -15.22 7.92
CA ARG A 422 13.20 -16.63 7.46
C ARG A 422 13.44 -17.60 8.61
N ARG A 423 14.39 -17.29 9.50
CA ARG A 423 14.66 -18.14 10.68
C ARG A 423 13.48 -18.20 11.64
N ARG A 424 12.71 -17.12 11.76
CA ARG A 424 11.47 -17.06 12.54
C ARG A 424 10.27 -17.75 11.86
N GLY A 425 10.42 -18.20 10.60
CA GLY A 425 9.35 -18.85 9.83
C GLY A 425 8.28 -17.88 9.32
N LEU A 426 8.58 -16.58 9.20
CA LEU A 426 7.63 -15.59 8.69
C LEU A 426 7.42 -15.78 7.18
N PRO A 427 6.18 -15.65 6.68
CA PRO A 427 5.89 -15.65 5.25
C PRO A 427 6.61 -14.50 4.54
N ILE A 428 7.33 -14.83 3.47
CA ILE A 428 8.03 -13.86 2.63
C ILE A 428 7.57 -14.10 1.19
N ALA A 429 6.77 -13.19 0.65
CA ALA A 429 6.32 -13.20 -0.73
C ALA A 429 6.69 -11.87 -1.40
N ASN A 430 7.75 -11.91 -2.18
CA ASN A 430 8.28 -10.70 -2.83
C ASN A 430 7.46 -10.31 -4.07
N THR A 431 6.80 -11.26 -4.71
CA THR A 431 6.04 -11.04 -5.94
C THR A 431 4.53 -11.02 -5.69
N THR A 432 3.81 -10.40 -6.60
CA THR A 432 2.35 -10.32 -6.52
C THR A 432 1.68 -11.70 -6.64
N PRO A 433 2.03 -12.57 -7.61
CA PRO A 433 1.43 -13.90 -7.68
C PRO A 433 1.68 -14.77 -6.45
N GLU A 434 2.92 -14.77 -5.92
CA GLU A 434 3.24 -15.48 -4.67
C GLU A 434 2.36 -15.00 -3.51
N ALA A 435 2.24 -13.70 -3.33
CA ALA A 435 1.43 -13.14 -2.26
C ALA A 435 -0.07 -13.44 -2.43
N LEU A 436 -0.59 -13.39 -3.66
CA LEU A 436 -1.98 -13.72 -3.93
C LEU A 436 -2.31 -15.18 -3.63
N SER A 437 -1.36 -16.13 -3.84
CA SER A 437 -1.57 -17.54 -3.53
C SER A 437 -1.90 -17.78 -2.05
N TYR A 438 -1.54 -16.87 -1.15
CA TYR A 438 -1.88 -16.96 0.26
C TYR A 438 -3.38 -16.92 0.54
N TYR A 439 -4.21 -16.38 -0.36
CA TYR A 439 -5.68 -16.52 -0.26
C TYR A 439 -6.14 -17.97 -0.34
N LEU A 440 -5.36 -18.84 -1.00
CA LEU A 440 -5.70 -20.24 -1.21
C LEU A 440 -5.24 -21.18 -0.07
N ILE A 441 -4.47 -20.65 0.90
CA ILE A 441 -4.05 -21.43 2.09
C ILE A 441 -5.30 -21.85 2.87
N PRO A 442 -5.45 -23.14 3.23
CA PRO A 442 -6.64 -23.63 3.93
C PRO A 442 -6.98 -22.83 5.20
N GLU A 443 -5.99 -22.53 6.03
CA GLU A 443 -6.18 -21.78 7.29
C GLU A 443 -6.73 -20.36 7.04
N ASN A 444 -6.31 -19.71 5.95
CA ASN A 444 -6.81 -18.38 5.57
C ASN A 444 -8.24 -18.46 5.05
N ARG A 445 -8.58 -19.51 4.28
CA ARG A 445 -9.95 -19.78 3.82
C ARG A 445 -10.89 -20.07 4.99
N ASP A 446 -10.45 -20.93 5.91
CA ASP A 446 -11.21 -21.29 7.12
C ASP A 446 -11.48 -20.06 7.99
N LEU A 447 -10.50 -19.16 8.12
CA LEU A 447 -10.68 -17.91 8.84
C LEU A 447 -11.79 -17.03 8.21
N LEU A 448 -11.69 -16.79 6.90
CA LEU A 448 -12.60 -15.90 6.19
C LEU A 448 -14.03 -16.46 6.13
N SER A 449 -14.17 -17.76 5.91
CA SER A 449 -15.47 -18.43 5.87
C SER A 449 -16.05 -18.66 7.28
N GLY A 450 -15.22 -19.02 8.25
CA GLY A 450 -15.62 -19.23 9.64
C GLY A 450 -16.16 -17.98 10.32
N LEU A 451 -15.64 -16.80 9.96
CA LEU A 451 -16.16 -15.50 10.40
C LEU A 451 -17.25 -14.92 9.46
N ASN A 452 -17.69 -15.69 8.48
CA ASN A 452 -18.71 -15.30 7.50
C ASN A 452 -18.37 -14.00 6.72
N VAL A 453 -17.08 -13.72 6.53
CA VAL A 453 -16.60 -12.54 5.80
C VAL A 453 -16.61 -12.79 4.30
N MET A 454 -16.05 -13.93 3.87
CA MET A 454 -16.08 -14.38 2.46
C MET A 454 -16.32 -15.89 2.41
N THR A 455 -17.11 -16.33 1.46
CA THR A 455 -17.26 -17.76 1.15
C THR A 455 -16.05 -18.26 0.36
N ASP A 456 -15.82 -19.57 0.34
CA ASP A 456 -14.74 -20.20 -0.41
C ASP A 456 -14.78 -19.84 -1.91
N ARG A 457 -15.99 -19.78 -2.49
CA ARG A 457 -16.20 -19.34 -3.88
C ARG A 457 -15.78 -17.88 -4.10
N GLU A 458 -16.09 -16.98 -3.17
CA GLU A 458 -15.70 -15.57 -3.25
C GLU A 458 -14.18 -15.40 -3.15
N ILE A 459 -13.54 -16.17 -2.28
CA ILE A 459 -12.08 -16.16 -2.12
C ILE A 459 -11.39 -16.59 -3.42
N THR A 460 -11.84 -17.71 -4.01
CA THR A 460 -11.29 -18.20 -5.28
C THR A 460 -11.47 -17.18 -6.41
N ALA A 461 -12.68 -16.64 -6.56
CA ALA A 461 -12.96 -15.63 -7.58
C ALA A 461 -12.15 -14.33 -7.38
N TYR A 462 -11.92 -13.93 -6.13
CA TYR A 462 -11.09 -12.78 -5.81
C TYR A 462 -9.63 -13.02 -6.19
N TYR A 463 -9.08 -14.18 -5.84
CA TYR A 463 -7.73 -14.60 -6.24
C TYR A 463 -7.54 -14.56 -7.75
N GLU A 464 -8.42 -15.24 -8.50
CA GLU A 464 -8.36 -15.32 -9.97
C GLU A 464 -8.43 -13.93 -10.61
N THR A 465 -9.37 -13.09 -10.16
CA THR A 465 -9.52 -11.72 -10.69
C THR A 465 -8.27 -10.86 -10.43
N ARG A 466 -7.65 -10.98 -9.25
CA ARG A 466 -6.43 -10.24 -8.91
C ARG A 466 -5.23 -10.73 -9.70
N LEU A 467 -5.14 -12.04 -9.92
CA LEU A 467 -4.08 -12.63 -10.74
C LEU A 467 -4.22 -12.23 -12.22
N GLU A 468 -5.45 -12.25 -12.75
CA GLU A 468 -5.75 -11.77 -14.10
C GLU A 468 -5.40 -10.28 -14.26
N GLN A 469 -5.73 -9.46 -13.26
CA GLN A 469 -5.34 -8.05 -13.24
C GLN A 469 -3.84 -7.87 -13.31
N TYR A 470 -3.06 -8.69 -12.56
CA TYR A 470 -1.61 -8.67 -12.61
C TYR A 470 -1.09 -8.97 -14.02
N VAL A 471 -1.52 -10.07 -14.62
CA VAL A 471 -1.10 -10.48 -15.97
C VAL A 471 -1.41 -9.41 -17.00
N LYS A 472 -2.64 -8.87 -17.01
CA LYS A 472 -3.06 -7.83 -17.95
C LYS A 472 -2.30 -6.52 -17.76
N THR A 473 -2.05 -6.11 -16.51
CA THR A 473 -1.32 -4.87 -16.23
C THR A 473 0.10 -4.95 -16.77
N VAL A 474 0.80 -6.03 -16.50
CA VAL A 474 2.20 -6.17 -16.96
C VAL A 474 2.27 -6.36 -18.47
N ASP A 475 1.31 -7.08 -19.12
CA ASP A 475 1.26 -7.15 -20.59
C ASP A 475 1.04 -5.77 -21.24
N VAL A 476 0.23 -4.90 -20.63
CA VAL A 476 0.07 -3.50 -21.09
C VAL A 476 1.38 -2.72 -20.93
N GLU A 477 2.09 -2.87 -19.81
CA GLU A 477 3.40 -2.22 -19.61
C GLU A 477 4.43 -2.68 -20.64
N MET A 478 4.48 -3.98 -20.93
CA MET A 478 5.34 -4.54 -21.99
C MET A 478 4.99 -3.97 -23.37
N ALA A 479 3.70 -3.84 -23.68
CA ALA A 479 3.24 -3.27 -24.95
C ALA A 479 3.65 -1.80 -25.10
N VAL A 480 3.47 -1.03 -24.03
CA VAL A 480 3.83 0.41 -24.01
C VAL A 480 5.34 0.58 -24.11
N MET A 481 6.12 -0.27 -23.44
CA MET A 481 7.58 -0.26 -23.54
C MET A 481 8.04 -0.53 -24.98
N ASP A 482 7.50 -1.54 -25.65
CA ASP A 482 7.79 -1.86 -27.04
C ASP A 482 7.46 -0.67 -27.97
N ASP A 483 6.27 -0.09 -27.83
CA ASP A 483 5.82 1.05 -28.63
C ASP A 483 6.74 2.27 -28.46
N MET A 484 7.06 2.64 -27.24
CA MET A 484 7.91 3.79 -26.93
C MET A 484 9.34 3.61 -27.48
N ILE A 485 9.88 2.41 -27.42
CA ILE A 485 11.23 2.15 -27.90
C ILE A 485 11.25 2.13 -29.42
N ARG A 486 10.32 1.44 -30.08
CA ARG A 486 10.26 1.37 -31.55
C ARG A 486 10.03 2.73 -32.20
N HIS A 487 9.11 3.51 -31.66
CA HIS A 487 8.69 4.78 -32.28
C HIS A 487 9.39 6.02 -31.73
N GLY A 488 10.03 5.91 -30.56
CA GLY A 488 10.75 7.01 -29.90
C GLY A 488 12.25 6.80 -29.84
N ILE A 489 12.73 5.86 -29.02
CA ILE A 489 14.16 5.69 -28.71
C ILE A 489 14.98 5.28 -29.91
N LEU A 490 14.60 4.25 -30.66
CA LEU A 490 15.36 3.78 -31.83
C LEU A 490 15.50 4.84 -32.92
N PRO A 491 14.44 5.62 -33.29
CA PRO A 491 14.59 6.76 -34.20
C PRO A 491 15.51 7.86 -33.66
N SER A 492 15.47 8.14 -32.36
CA SER A 492 16.33 9.16 -31.73
C SER A 492 17.79 8.75 -31.72
N ILE A 493 18.11 7.48 -31.43
CA ILE A 493 19.45 6.94 -31.57
C ILE A 493 19.95 7.13 -33.02
N SER A 494 19.09 6.83 -34.01
CA SER A 494 19.48 6.98 -35.42
C SER A 494 19.81 8.43 -35.79
N ARG A 495 19.02 9.39 -35.31
CA ARG A 495 19.25 10.84 -35.51
C ARG A 495 20.53 11.30 -34.83
N GLN A 496 20.79 10.86 -33.61
CA GLN A 496 22.03 11.15 -32.88
C GLN A 496 23.25 10.61 -33.62
N VAL A 497 23.19 9.36 -34.08
CA VAL A 497 24.29 8.73 -34.85
C VAL A 497 24.56 9.48 -36.16
N ILE A 498 23.52 9.95 -36.87
CA ILE A 498 23.70 10.74 -38.10
C ILE A 498 24.36 12.09 -37.78
N GLN A 499 23.90 12.77 -36.75
CA GLN A 499 24.44 14.08 -36.35
C GLN A 499 25.90 13.98 -35.92
N GLU A 500 26.22 13.04 -35.02
CA GLU A 500 27.59 12.80 -34.55
C GLU A 500 28.52 12.26 -35.65
N GLY A 501 28.01 11.38 -36.52
CA GLY A 501 28.78 10.85 -37.67
C GLY A 501 29.18 11.95 -38.62
N SER A 502 28.26 12.87 -38.96
CA SER A 502 28.55 14.03 -39.80
C SER A 502 29.55 15.00 -39.15
N ALA A 503 29.45 15.17 -37.82
CA ALA A 503 30.40 15.99 -37.07
C ALA A 503 31.80 15.34 -37.04
N LEU A 504 31.86 14.01 -36.83
CA LEU A 504 33.09 13.24 -36.80
C LEU A 504 33.81 13.25 -38.15
N GLU A 505 33.09 13.12 -39.26
CA GLU A 505 33.66 13.23 -40.60
C GLU A 505 34.34 14.61 -40.85
N LYS A 506 33.67 15.69 -40.43
CA LYS A 506 34.22 17.04 -40.50
C LYS A 506 35.43 17.21 -39.59
N ALA A 507 35.37 16.70 -38.35
CA ALA A 507 36.51 16.74 -37.43
C ALA A 507 37.73 15.97 -37.97
N ALA A 508 37.52 14.80 -38.58
CA ALA A 508 38.56 14.00 -39.18
C ALA A 508 39.27 14.70 -40.38
N SER A 509 38.62 15.66 -41.02
CA SER A 509 39.24 16.48 -42.05
C SER A 509 40.15 17.61 -41.51
N LEU A 510 40.04 17.87 -40.17
CA LEU A 510 40.76 18.97 -39.51
C LEU A 510 41.83 18.47 -38.52
N LEU A 511 41.69 17.24 -38.03
CA LEU A 511 42.53 16.64 -37.00
C LEU A 511 43.15 15.34 -37.51
N ASP A 512 44.47 15.21 -37.40
CA ASP A 512 45.17 14.00 -37.80
C ASP A 512 44.98 12.83 -36.83
N ASP A 513 44.80 13.10 -35.53
CA ASP A 513 44.65 12.13 -34.45
C ASP A 513 43.60 12.57 -33.36
N GLY A 514 43.26 11.70 -32.44
CA GLY A 514 42.50 12.07 -31.21
C GLY A 514 40.98 11.82 -31.27
N LEU A 515 40.47 11.14 -32.30
CA LEU A 515 39.02 10.90 -32.48
C LEU A 515 38.54 9.53 -31.95
N GLU A 516 39.43 8.74 -31.35
CA GLU A 516 39.11 7.35 -30.97
C GLU A 516 38.05 7.26 -29.86
N THR A 517 38.09 8.18 -28.90
CA THR A 517 37.05 8.25 -27.84
C THR A 517 35.68 8.54 -28.44
N TRP A 518 35.58 9.50 -29.35
CA TRP A 518 34.35 9.86 -30.03
C TRP A 518 33.80 8.72 -30.90
N LYS A 519 34.65 8.05 -31.69
CA LYS A 519 34.30 6.83 -32.44
C LYS A 519 33.82 5.71 -31.49
N GLY A 520 34.44 5.58 -30.31
CA GLY A 520 34.04 4.65 -29.27
C GLY A 520 32.62 4.89 -28.78
N HIS A 521 32.25 6.14 -28.50
CA HIS A 521 30.90 6.53 -28.11
C HIS A 521 29.85 6.18 -29.17
N MET A 522 30.16 6.45 -30.45
CA MET A 522 29.26 6.08 -31.54
C MET A 522 29.09 4.57 -31.69
N LYS A 523 30.17 3.79 -31.54
CA LYS A 523 30.08 2.32 -31.54
C LYS A 523 29.18 1.83 -30.38
N THR A 524 29.32 2.41 -29.18
CA THR A 524 28.49 2.08 -28.04
C THR A 524 27.02 2.33 -28.36
N LEU A 525 26.66 3.50 -28.87
CA LEU A 525 25.28 3.86 -29.19
C LEU A 525 24.69 2.96 -30.29
N CYS A 526 25.48 2.61 -31.34
CA CYS A 526 25.06 1.62 -32.33
C CYS A 526 24.86 0.23 -31.73
N GLY A 527 25.74 -0.20 -30.82
CA GLY A 527 25.59 -1.47 -30.10
C GLY A 527 24.34 -1.54 -29.22
N ILE A 528 24.01 -0.45 -28.52
CA ILE A 528 22.77 -0.34 -27.76
C ILE A 528 21.55 -0.48 -28.67
N LYS A 529 21.56 0.18 -29.83
CA LYS A 529 20.49 0.08 -30.83
C LYS A 529 20.27 -1.35 -31.30
N GLU A 530 21.33 -2.06 -31.64
CA GLU A 530 21.25 -3.46 -32.07
C GLU A 530 20.74 -4.37 -30.97
N ALA A 531 21.22 -4.20 -29.73
CA ALA A 531 20.75 -4.95 -28.58
C ALA A 531 19.26 -4.69 -28.31
N LEU A 532 18.79 -3.43 -28.40
CA LEU A 532 17.38 -3.09 -28.26
C LEU A 532 16.52 -3.79 -29.32
N LEU A 533 16.94 -3.81 -30.59
CA LEU A 533 16.19 -4.50 -31.64
C LEU A 533 16.02 -5.99 -31.32
N GLN A 534 17.10 -6.67 -30.92
CA GLN A 534 17.05 -8.09 -30.53
C GLN A 534 16.14 -8.32 -29.34
N LYS A 535 16.23 -7.49 -28.29
CA LYS A 535 15.39 -7.61 -27.10
C LYS A 535 13.91 -7.34 -27.36
N LEU A 536 13.57 -6.48 -28.31
CA LEU A 536 12.18 -6.26 -28.72
C LEU A 536 11.61 -7.46 -29.48
N GLU A 537 12.39 -8.18 -30.28
CA GLU A 537 11.97 -9.43 -30.91
C GLU A 537 11.74 -10.53 -29.85
N GLU A 538 12.61 -10.62 -28.83
CA GLU A 538 12.43 -11.50 -27.69
C GLU A 538 11.14 -11.16 -26.94
N LEU A 539 10.86 -9.87 -26.67
CA LEU A 539 9.67 -9.39 -25.97
C LEU A 539 8.39 -9.71 -26.74
N GLU A 540 8.37 -9.50 -28.05
CA GLU A 540 7.21 -9.84 -28.89
C GLU A 540 6.94 -11.35 -28.89
N SER A 541 7.97 -12.16 -28.99
CA SER A 541 7.86 -13.62 -28.94
C SER A 541 7.38 -14.10 -27.56
N PHE A 542 7.91 -13.50 -26.48
CA PHE A 542 7.51 -13.77 -25.12
C PHE A 542 6.01 -13.45 -24.88
N ARG A 543 5.55 -12.26 -25.29
CA ARG A 543 4.15 -11.85 -25.14
C ARG A 543 3.18 -12.76 -25.91
N LYS A 544 3.58 -13.26 -27.09
CA LYS A 544 2.79 -14.24 -27.85
C LYS A 544 2.67 -15.56 -27.10
N LYS A 545 3.76 -16.04 -26.49
CA LYS A 545 3.76 -17.26 -25.68
C LYS A 545 2.84 -17.12 -24.46
N VAL A 546 2.99 -16.07 -23.66
CA VAL A 546 2.19 -15.83 -22.44
C VAL A 546 0.68 -15.85 -22.73
N LYS A 547 0.23 -15.32 -23.86
CA LYS A 547 -1.20 -15.29 -24.23
C LYS A 547 -1.80 -16.66 -24.57
N MET A 548 -1.00 -17.68 -24.73
CA MET A 548 -1.43 -19.06 -25.02
C MET A 548 -1.48 -19.97 -23.78
N GLU A 549 -0.98 -19.46 -22.65
CA GLU A 549 -0.88 -20.24 -21.41
C GLU A 549 -2.09 -20.00 -20.49
N GLU A 550 -2.28 -20.91 -19.54
CA GLU A 550 -3.23 -20.73 -18.44
C GLU A 550 -2.83 -19.56 -17.53
N LEU A 551 -3.77 -19.03 -16.76
CA LEU A 551 -3.58 -17.80 -16.00
C LEU A 551 -2.40 -17.85 -15.01
N GLU A 552 -2.26 -18.94 -14.28
CA GLU A 552 -1.20 -19.13 -13.27
C GLU A 552 0.17 -19.30 -13.91
N GLU A 553 0.24 -20.02 -15.03
CA GLU A 553 1.45 -20.16 -15.82
C GLU A 553 1.87 -18.83 -16.46
N SER A 554 0.90 -18.07 -17.01
CA SER A 554 1.12 -16.71 -17.53
C SER A 554 1.70 -15.79 -16.46
N ALA A 555 1.14 -15.82 -15.25
CA ALA A 555 1.62 -15.02 -14.14
C ALA A 555 3.04 -15.41 -13.71
N SER A 556 3.35 -16.71 -13.69
CA SER A 556 4.68 -17.23 -13.36
C SER A 556 5.72 -16.82 -14.40
N PHE A 557 5.44 -16.99 -15.69
CA PHE A 557 6.33 -16.57 -16.78
C PHE A 557 6.61 -15.06 -16.75
N ILE A 558 5.55 -14.25 -16.57
CA ILE A 558 5.69 -12.79 -16.47
C ILE A 558 6.60 -12.42 -15.29
N THR A 559 6.37 -13.03 -14.12
CA THR A 559 7.13 -12.72 -12.91
C THR A 559 8.61 -13.11 -13.00
N GLY A 560 8.91 -14.22 -13.64
CA GLY A 560 10.28 -14.71 -13.85
C GLY A 560 10.97 -14.01 -15.03
N ASP A 561 10.71 -14.50 -16.23
CA ASP A 561 11.41 -14.08 -17.44
C ASP A 561 10.94 -12.72 -17.96
N GLY A 562 9.63 -12.42 -17.83
CA GLY A 562 9.05 -11.19 -18.37
C GLY A 562 9.59 -9.93 -17.71
N LEU A 563 9.58 -9.86 -16.38
CA LEU A 563 10.11 -8.70 -15.63
C LEU A 563 11.62 -8.56 -15.82
N LYS A 564 12.35 -9.65 -15.93
CA LYS A 564 13.78 -9.63 -16.23
C LYS A 564 14.04 -9.01 -17.59
N LEU A 565 13.32 -9.46 -18.62
CA LEU A 565 13.43 -8.93 -19.98
C LEU A 565 13.08 -7.43 -20.03
N MET A 566 12.01 -7.01 -19.36
CA MET A 566 11.67 -5.58 -19.24
C MET A 566 12.80 -4.76 -18.60
N ASN A 567 13.43 -5.27 -17.55
CA ASN A 567 14.54 -4.58 -16.88
C ASN A 567 15.78 -4.49 -17.78
N GLU A 568 16.08 -5.52 -18.56
CA GLU A 568 17.18 -5.49 -19.55
C GLU A 568 16.92 -4.45 -20.63
N ILE A 569 15.71 -4.42 -21.20
CA ILE A 569 15.29 -3.43 -22.20
C ILE A 569 15.34 -2.01 -21.63
N ARG A 570 14.83 -1.82 -20.41
CA ARG A 570 14.89 -0.54 -19.71
C ARG A 570 16.33 -0.06 -19.54
N SER A 571 17.22 -0.92 -19.06
CA SER A 571 18.64 -0.57 -18.85
C SER A 571 19.32 -0.10 -20.12
N LEU A 572 19.03 -0.75 -21.25
CA LEU A 572 19.54 -0.35 -22.57
C LEU A 572 18.95 0.99 -23.03
N SER A 573 17.65 1.19 -22.83
CA SER A 573 16.96 2.43 -23.19
C SER A 573 17.46 3.61 -22.35
N ASP A 574 17.60 3.44 -21.03
CA ASP A 574 18.07 4.47 -20.11
C ASP A 574 19.56 4.83 -20.41
N ALA A 575 20.37 3.83 -20.77
CA ALA A 575 21.73 4.07 -21.25
C ALA A 575 21.76 4.87 -22.57
N ALA A 576 20.87 4.57 -23.51
CA ALA A 576 20.76 5.37 -24.74
C ALA A 576 20.33 6.81 -24.47
N GLU A 577 19.34 7.01 -23.59
CA GLU A 577 18.82 8.34 -23.20
C GLU A 577 19.95 9.25 -22.70
N SER A 578 20.92 8.72 -21.95
CA SER A 578 22.06 9.49 -21.43
C SER A 578 23.00 10.04 -22.50
N TRP A 579 22.94 9.54 -23.73
CA TRP A 579 23.77 9.95 -24.87
C TRP A 579 23.01 10.76 -25.92
N ILE A 580 21.69 10.78 -25.87
CA ILE A 580 20.84 11.50 -26.83
C ILE A 580 20.76 12.97 -26.45
N ALA A 581 21.05 13.87 -27.38
CA ALA A 581 20.92 15.31 -27.16
C ALA A 581 19.48 15.71 -26.79
N ASP A 582 19.33 16.79 -26.02
CA ASP A 582 18.05 17.23 -25.47
C ASP A 582 16.97 17.47 -26.54
N ASP A 583 17.35 18.06 -27.66
CA ASP A 583 16.45 18.34 -28.79
C ASP A 583 16.08 17.06 -29.59
N LEU A 584 16.76 15.96 -29.36
CA LEU A 584 16.47 14.65 -29.93
C LEU A 584 15.77 13.70 -28.96
N GLN A 585 15.57 14.11 -27.70
CA GLN A 585 14.85 13.29 -26.71
C GLN A 585 13.39 13.09 -27.17
N PRO A 586 12.92 11.82 -27.30
CA PRO A 586 11.56 11.57 -27.80
C PRO A 586 10.49 11.81 -26.73
N PHE A 587 10.87 11.72 -25.46
CA PHE A 587 9.98 11.87 -24.31
C PHE A 587 10.60 12.78 -23.26
N PRO A 588 9.79 13.51 -22.45
CA PRO A 588 10.30 14.28 -21.34
C PRO A 588 11.12 13.42 -20.37
N PRO A 589 12.39 13.77 -20.08
CA PRO A 589 13.25 13.05 -19.14
C PRO A 589 12.81 13.29 -17.69
N TYR A 590 13.29 12.47 -16.77
CA TYR A 590 12.96 12.61 -15.33
C TYR A 590 13.34 13.96 -14.75
N ARG A 591 14.45 14.57 -15.22
CA ARG A 591 14.87 15.91 -14.76
C ARG A 591 13.84 17.00 -15.02
N ASP A 592 12.98 16.84 -16.04
CA ASP A 592 11.91 17.80 -16.36
C ASP A 592 10.60 17.42 -15.65
N LEU A 593 10.34 16.13 -15.46
CA LEU A 593 9.14 15.61 -14.83
C LEU A 593 9.13 15.81 -13.31
N LEU A 594 10.31 15.75 -12.67
CA LEU A 594 10.47 15.83 -11.21
C LEU A 594 10.73 17.25 -10.72
N VAL A 595 10.28 18.25 -11.48
CA VAL A 595 10.31 19.67 -11.13
C VAL A 595 8.94 20.27 -11.43
N ILE A 596 8.38 21.01 -10.48
CA ILE A 596 7.17 21.80 -10.67
C ILE A 596 7.58 23.23 -11.09
N HIS A 597 7.11 23.67 -12.25
CA HIS A 597 7.36 24.99 -12.81
C HIS A 597 6.21 25.97 -12.58
#